data_6b7ee99cd10653fa37970996a722ffb3
#
_entry.id   6b7ee99cd10653fa37970996a722ffb3
#
_cell.length_a   1.000
_cell.length_b   1.000
_cell.length_c   1.000
_cell.angle_alpha   90.00
_cell.angle_beta   90.00
_cell.angle_gamma   90.00
#
_symmetry.space_group_name_H-M   'P 1'
#
loop_
_entity.id
_entity.type
_entity.pdbx_description
1 polymer ?
#
loop_
_entity_poly.entity_id
_entity_poly.type
_entity_poly.pdbx_seq_one_letter_code
_entity_poly.pdbx_strand_id
1 'polypeptide(L)' 'MIIIHVDVMLAKRKMSLTELAERVGFTTPNMSMIKTGKVKALKMSTLDKLCEALDCQPGDILEYQKGVQQ' A
#
# COMPACT_ATOMS: atom_id res chain seq x y z
N MET A 1 -3.46 -6.98 -14.25
CA MET A 1 -4.04 -6.08 -13.23
C MET A 1 -2.99 -5.73 -12.20
N ILE A 2 -3.15 -4.60 -11.56
CA ILE A 2 -2.20 -4.16 -10.52
C ILE A 2 -2.69 -4.67 -9.17
N ILE A 3 -1.79 -5.29 -8.44
CA ILE A 3 -2.05 -5.79 -7.10
C ILE A 3 -1.28 -4.91 -6.12
N ILE A 4 -1.92 -4.53 -5.02
CA ILE A 4 -1.29 -3.71 -3.99
C ILE A 4 -0.94 -4.61 -2.81
N HIS A 5 0.34 -4.61 -2.43
CA HIS A 5 0.86 -5.51 -1.39
C HIS A 5 1.20 -4.76 -0.10
N VAL A 6 0.41 -3.74 0.25
CA VAL A 6 0.63 -3.02 1.51
C VAL A 6 0.49 -3.97 2.70
N ASP A 7 -0.48 -4.89 2.63
CA ASP A 7 -0.69 -5.85 3.70
C ASP A 7 0.55 -6.73 3.92
N VAL A 8 1.20 -7.14 2.84
CA VAL A 8 2.42 -7.95 2.93
C VAL A 8 3.53 -7.14 3.60
N MET A 9 3.68 -5.88 3.21
CA MET A 9 4.74 -5.04 3.77
C MET A 9 4.49 -4.71 5.23
N LEU A 10 3.22 -4.52 5.61
CA LEU A 10 2.89 -4.31 7.02
C LEU A 10 3.32 -5.53 7.84
N ALA A 11 3.05 -6.72 7.34
CA ALA A 11 3.45 -7.93 8.03
C ALA A 11 4.97 -8.04 8.13
N LYS A 12 5.68 -7.72 7.05
CA LYS A 12 7.14 -7.80 7.03
C LYS A 12 7.77 -6.82 8.01
N ARG A 13 7.17 -5.64 8.16
CA ARG A 13 7.71 -4.61 9.06
C ARG A 13 7.11 -4.68 10.45
N LYS A 14 6.19 -5.61 10.69
CA LYS A 14 5.48 -5.75 11.98
C LYS A 14 4.85 -4.41 12.37
N MET A 15 4.24 -3.76 11.42
CA MET A 15 3.62 -2.45 11.58
C MET A 15 2.12 -2.59 11.44
N SER A 16 1.38 -1.86 12.29
CA SER A 16 -0.07 -1.86 12.19
C SER A 16 -0.54 -0.90 11.11
N LEU A 17 -1.77 -1.10 10.65
CA LEU A 17 -2.38 -0.20 9.70
C LEU A 17 -2.49 1.22 10.27
N THR A 18 -2.85 1.33 11.55
CA THR A 18 -2.97 2.61 12.21
C THR A 18 -1.63 3.34 12.23
N GLU A 19 -0.56 2.64 12.53
CA GLU A 19 0.77 3.25 12.54
C GLU A 19 1.15 3.73 11.15
N LEU A 20 0.89 2.94 10.13
CA LEU A 20 1.21 3.35 8.77
C LEU A 20 0.39 4.58 8.37
N ALA A 21 -0.89 4.59 8.71
CA ALA A 21 -1.74 5.74 8.42
C ALA A 21 -1.20 7.01 9.06
N GLU A 22 -0.77 6.93 10.31
CA GLU A 22 -0.19 8.06 11.01
C GLU A 22 1.08 8.55 10.34
N ARG A 23 1.95 7.62 9.94
CA ARG A 23 3.22 8.00 9.31
C ARG A 23 3.01 8.68 7.98
N VAL A 24 2.00 8.26 7.23
CA VAL A 24 1.72 8.80 5.89
C VAL A 24 0.86 10.05 5.99
N GLY A 25 0.15 10.24 7.10
CA GLY A 25 -0.74 11.37 7.26
C GLY A 25 -2.13 11.11 6.71
N PHE A 26 -2.54 9.86 6.68
CA PHE A 26 -3.87 9.45 6.21
C PHE A 26 -4.72 9.03 7.39
N THR A 27 -6.05 9.07 7.19
CA THR A 27 -6.94 8.45 8.16
C THR A 27 -6.86 6.93 8.01
N THR A 28 -7.22 6.22 9.09
CA THR A 28 -7.19 4.76 9.05
C THR A 28 -8.13 4.22 7.97
N PRO A 29 -9.37 4.72 7.80
CA PRO A 29 -10.21 4.24 6.71
C PRO A 29 -9.61 4.45 5.31
N ASN A 30 -8.96 5.61 5.09
CA ASN A 30 -8.32 5.85 3.80
C ASN A 30 -7.17 4.88 3.57
N MET A 31 -6.37 4.63 4.59
CA MET A 31 -5.26 3.69 4.44
C MET A 31 -5.79 2.27 4.24
N SER A 32 -6.89 1.93 4.87
CA SER A 32 -7.52 0.62 4.69
C SER A 32 -7.94 0.40 3.23
N MET A 33 -8.46 1.44 2.58
CA MET A 33 -8.82 1.34 1.17
C MET A 33 -7.61 1.06 0.29
N ILE A 34 -6.48 1.68 0.61
CA ILE A 34 -5.25 1.40 -0.11
C ILE A 34 -4.80 -0.04 0.14
N LYS A 35 -4.82 -0.46 1.40
CA LYS A 35 -4.39 -1.80 1.77
C LYS A 35 -5.19 -2.87 1.06
N THR A 36 -6.50 -2.66 0.91
CA THR A 36 -7.37 -3.65 0.28
C THR A 36 -7.45 -3.51 -1.22
N GLY A 37 -6.75 -2.51 -1.79
CA GLY A 37 -6.73 -2.32 -3.24
C GLY A 37 -8.01 -1.73 -3.80
N LYS A 38 -8.81 -1.08 -2.98
CA LYS A 38 -10.09 -0.52 -3.42
C LYS A 38 -9.98 0.89 -3.97
N VAL A 39 -8.76 1.46 -3.98
CA VAL A 39 -8.57 2.78 -4.55
C VAL A 39 -8.51 2.69 -6.06
N LYS A 40 -9.05 3.70 -6.74
CA LYS A 40 -9.01 3.76 -8.19
C LYS A 40 -7.74 4.41 -8.70
N ALA A 41 -7.08 5.19 -7.86
CA ALA A 41 -5.87 5.89 -8.24
C ALA A 41 -4.96 5.98 -7.02
N LEU A 42 -3.65 5.96 -7.28
CA LEU A 42 -2.65 6.12 -6.25
C LEU A 42 -1.70 7.19 -6.72
N LYS A 43 -1.65 8.30 -5.99
CA LYS A 43 -0.78 9.40 -6.37
C LYS A 43 0.68 9.03 -6.16
N MET A 44 1.54 9.55 -7.01
CA MET A 44 2.98 9.30 -6.86
C MET A 44 3.48 9.79 -5.52
N SER A 45 2.95 10.93 -5.04
CA SER A 45 3.36 11.44 -3.73
C SER A 45 2.95 10.49 -2.60
N THR A 46 1.80 9.85 -2.73
CA THR A 46 1.35 8.87 -1.75
C THR A 46 2.25 7.63 -1.78
N LEU A 47 2.57 7.17 -2.99
CA LEU A 47 3.46 6.03 -3.14
C LEU A 47 4.83 6.32 -2.53
N ASP A 48 5.33 7.54 -2.72
CA ASP A 48 6.59 7.97 -2.15
C ASP A 48 6.57 7.87 -0.62
N LYS A 49 5.49 8.36 -0.01
CA LYS A 49 5.34 8.30 1.44
C LYS A 49 5.22 6.87 1.95
N LEU A 50 4.53 6.02 1.20
CA LEU A 50 4.41 4.61 1.56
C LEU A 50 5.78 3.94 1.53
N CYS A 51 6.57 4.19 0.51
CA CYS A 51 7.90 3.62 0.39
C CYS A 51 8.78 4.09 1.55
N GLU A 52 8.69 5.36 1.90
CA GLU A 52 9.47 5.89 3.01
C GLU A 52 9.05 5.26 4.33
N ALA A 53 7.75 5.20 4.60
CA ALA A 53 7.25 4.66 5.86
C ALA A 53 7.54 3.17 6.00
N LEU A 54 7.47 2.43 4.91
CA LEU A 54 7.69 0.99 4.92
C LEU A 54 9.13 0.61 4.60
N ASP A 55 9.96 1.59 4.29
CA ASP A 55 11.37 1.37 3.96
C ASP A 55 11.49 0.32 2.87
N CYS A 56 10.88 0.60 1.73
CA CYS A 56 10.85 -0.36 0.63
C CYS A 56 10.78 0.38 -0.71
N GLN A 57 10.80 -0.39 -1.77
CA GLN A 57 10.73 0.11 -3.13
C GLN A 57 9.30 0.00 -3.64
N PRO A 58 8.92 0.79 -4.66
CA PRO A 58 7.58 0.68 -5.23
C PRO A 58 7.25 -0.74 -5.70
N GLY A 59 8.25 -1.48 -6.18
CA GLY A 59 8.03 -2.85 -6.62
C GLY A 59 7.70 -3.82 -5.49
N ASP A 60 7.95 -3.42 -4.24
CA ASP A 60 7.54 -4.21 -3.09
C ASP A 60 6.08 -3.99 -2.75
N ILE A 61 5.52 -2.86 -3.18
CA ILE A 61 4.14 -2.48 -2.87
C ILE A 61 3.21 -2.82 -4.02
N LEU A 62 3.68 -2.65 -5.26
CA LEU A 62 2.86 -2.82 -6.45
C LEU A 62 3.38 -3.99 -7.27
N GLU A 63 2.44 -4.75 -7.83
CA GLU A 63 2.79 -5.87 -8.69
C GLU A 63 1.81 -5.89 -9.85
N TYR A 64 2.31 -6.18 -11.05
CA TYR A 64 1.44 -6.43 -12.18
C TYR A 64 1.26 -7.92 -12.35
N GLN A 65 0.02 -8.36 -12.43
CA GLN A 65 -0.30 -9.73 -12.75
C GLN A 65 -1.12 -9.73 -14.03
N LYS A 66 -0.85 -10.69 -14.91
CA LYS A 66 -1.70 -10.90 -16.07
C LYS A 66 -3.12 -11.10 -15.58
N GLY A 67 -4.04 -10.54 -16.30
CA GLY A 67 -5.43 -10.70 -15.93
C GLY A 67 -5.75 -12.15 -15.75
N VAL A 68 -6.28 -12.48 -14.60
CA VAL A 68 -6.69 -13.83 -14.32
C VAL A 68 -8.13 -13.92 -14.67
N GLN A 69 -8.42 -14.85 -15.47
CA GLN A 69 -9.74 -14.99 -15.90
C GLN A 69 -10.27 -16.20 -15.31
N GLN A 70 -11.38 -16.14 -15.00
CA GLN A 70 -11.96 -17.32 -14.53
C GLN A 70 -12.96 -17.76 -15.46
#